data_e48e30795b25392045279e0b4b645864
#
_entry.id   e48e30795b25392045279e0b4b645864
#
_cell.length_a   1.000
_cell.length_b   1.000
_cell.length_c   1.000
_cell.angle_alpha   90.00
_cell.angle_beta   90.00
_cell.angle_gamma   90.00
#
_symmetry.space_group_name_H-M   'P 1'
#
loop_
_entity.id
_entity.type
_entity.pdbx_description
1 polymer ?
#
loop_
_entity_poly.entity_id
_entity_poly.type
_entity_poly.pdbx_seq_one_letter_code
_entity_poly.pdbx_strand_id
1 'polypeptide(L)'
;MEIKEKPFLTLNRFYPVAPEKVYRAWTDPQAIKRWWGPGGHDPVSVAQLDVRVGGRFRIVFGGPDGKAHEVQGVYKQVVPNRKLVFTWTWPNSTPERESLVTIVFREVRRNEGTGTELDFRHEQLFDETVRDNHRRGWTESLAKLETFLQD
;
A
#
# COMPACT_ATOMS: atom_id res chain seq x y z
N MET A 1 24.76 11.15 21.77
CA MET A 1 23.49 11.59 21.14
C MET A 1 22.75 10.39 20.64
N GLU A 2 21.56 10.17 21.13
CA GLU A 2 20.74 9.07 20.66
C GLU A 2 19.99 9.47 19.39
N ILE A 3 20.15 8.69 18.35
CA ILE A 3 19.35 8.86 17.15
C ILE A 3 18.10 8.02 17.33
N LYS A 4 16.98 8.72 17.51
CA LYS A 4 15.72 8.03 17.70
C LYS A 4 15.19 7.56 16.34
N GLU A 5 15.06 6.27 16.18
CA GLU A 5 14.49 5.69 14.98
C GLU A 5 13.01 6.08 14.85
N LYS A 6 12.59 6.45 13.64
CA LYS A 6 11.19 6.79 13.41
C LYS A 6 10.33 5.52 13.45
N PRO A 7 9.07 5.65 13.89
CA PRO A 7 8.16 4.52 13.97
C PRO A 7 7.92 3.84 12.62
N PHE A 8 7.59 2.57 12.68
CA PHE A 8 7.20 1.80 11.52
C PHE A 8 6.08 0.82 11.90
N LEU A 9 5.43 0.28 10.88
CA LEU A 9 4.47 -0.81 11.05
C LEU A 9 4.78 -1.91 10.05
N THR A 10 4.43 -3.13 10.41
CA THR A 10 4.50 -4.27 9.50
C THR A 10 3.18 -5.02 9.56
N LEU A 11 2.78 -5.54 8.40
CA LEU A 11 1.61 -6.41 8.29
C LEU A 11 1.99 -7.57 7.40
N ASN A 12 1.47 -8.74 7.71
CA ASN A 12 1.68 -9.95 6.92
C ASN A 12 0.31 -10.52 6.57
N ARG A 13 0.11 -10.87 5.30
CA ARG A 13 -1.16 -11.43 4.83
C ARG A 13 -0.90 -12.57 3.86
N PHE A 14 -1.78 -13.54 3.87
CA PHE A 14 -1.79 -14.61 2.88
C PHE A 14 -3.02 -14.48 1.99
N TYR A 15 -2.79 -14.59 0.67
CA TYR A 15 -3.86 -14.59 -0.33
C TYR A 15 -3.74 -15.87 -1.17
N PRO A 16 -4.84 -16.63 -1.34
CA PRO A 16 -4.79 -17.90 -2.08
C PRO A 16 -4.84 -17.69 -3.60
N VAL A 17 -4.01 -16.79 -4.10
CA VAL A 17 -3.88 -16.49 -5.54
C VAL A 17 -2.39 -16.27 -5.84
N ALA A 18 -2.03 -16.39 -7.12
CA ALA A 18 -0.63 -16.27 -7.54
C ALA A 18 -0.08 -14.86 -7.34
N PRO A 19 1.25 -14.72 -7.11
CA PRO A 19 1.86 -13.40 -6.93
C PRO A 19 1.60 -12.42 -8.07
N GLU A 20 1.51 -12.89 -9.31
CA GLU A 20 1.21 -12.04 -10.46
C GLU A 20 -0.13 -11.32 -10.29
N LYS A 21 -1.11 -12.01 -9.75
CA LYS A 21 -2.44 -11.43 -9.54
C LYS A 21 -2.42 -10.40 -8.41
N VAL A 22 -1.72 -10.71 -7.32
CA VAL A 22 -1.59 -9.77 -6.19
C VAL A 22 -0.80 -8.53 -6.64
N TYR A 23 0.31 -8.73 -7.33
CA TYR A 23 1.13 -7.63 -7.84
C TYR A 23 0.31 -6.73 -8.78
N ARG A 24 -0.48 -7.32 -9.67
CA ARG A 24 -1.32 -6.55 -10.58
C ARG A 24 -2.33 -5.69 -9.83
N ALA A 25 -2.86 -6.18 -8.71
CA ALA A 25 -3.80 -5.42 -7.89
C ALA A 25 -3.16 -4.10 -7.38
N TRP A 26 -1.85 -4.09 -7.18
CA TRP A 26 -1.10 -2.91 -6.73
C TRP A 26 -0.61 -2.02 -7.87
N THR A 27 -0.60 -2.51 -9.10
CA THR A 27 0.05 -1.80 -10.22
C THR A 27 -0.91 -1.44 -11.35
N ASP A 28 -2.14 -1.92 -11.30
CA ASP A 28 -3.17 -1.60 -12.29
C ASP A 28 -4.09 -0.53 -11.72
N PRO A 29 -4.19 0.67 -12.35
CA PRO A 29 -5.07 1.73 -11.87
C PRO A 29 -6.53 1.30 -11.72
N GLN A 30 -7.03 0.44 -12.59
CA GLN A 30 -8.40 -0.03 -12.50
C GLN A 30 -8.61 -0.93 -11.28
N ALA A 31 -7.61 -1.74 -10.94
CA ALA A 31 -7.66 -2.55 -9.73
C ALA A 31 -7.61 -1.67 -8.48
N ILE A 32 -6.69 -0.71 -8.44
CA ILE A 32 -6.57 0.23 -7.32
C ILE A 32 -7.92 0.88 -7.01
N LYS A 33 -8.65 1.28 -8.04
CA LYS A 33 -9.95 1.94 -7.85
C LYS A 33 -10.96 1.06 -7.12
N ARG A 34 -10.77 -0.25 -7.14
CA ARG A 34 -11.73 -1.18 -6.57
C ARG A 34 -11.47 -1.58 -5.13
N TRP A 35 -10.24 -1.47 -4.65
CA TRP A 35 -9.96 -1.94 -3.29
C TRP A 35 -9.23 -0.93 -2.39
N TRP A 36 -8.60 0.08 -2.95
CA TRP A 36 -7.73 1.01 -2.21
C TRP A 36 -8.52 1.86 -1.22
N GLY A 37 -7.86 2.21 -0.09
CA GLY A 37 -8.37 3.18 0.88
C GLY A 37 -9.05 2.53 2.07
N PRO A 38 -9.09 3.25 3.20
CA PRO A 38 -9.75 2.77 4.41
C PRO A 38 -11.27 2.84 4.27
N GLY A 39 -11.95 1.93 4.96
CA GLY A 39 -13.40 1.91 4.97
C GLY A 39 -14.01 1.46 3.66
N GLY A 40 -15.33 1.56 3.53
CA GLY A 40 -16.02 1.12 2.34
C GLY A 40 -16.85 2.21 1.69
N HIS A 41 -16.56 3.47 1.96
CA HIS A 41 -17.52 4.52 1.71
C HIS A 41 -17.42 5.16 0.33
N ASP A 42 -16.26 5.64 -0.04
CA ASP A 42 -16.11 6.34 -1.29
C ASP A 42 -15.06 5.69 -2.17
N PRO A 43 -15.36 5.51 -3.46
CA PRO A 43 -14.38 4.91 -4.36
C PRO A 43 -13.19 5.83 -4.57
N VAL A 44 -12.11 5.25 -5.06
CA VAL A 44 -10.97 6.00 -5.55
C VAL A 44 -11.40 6.78 -6.79
N SER A 45 -11.25 8.09 -6.76
CA SER A 45 -11.65 8.94 -7.89
C SER A 45 -10.54 9.13 -8.91
N VAL A 46 -9.28 9.06 -8.47
CA VAL A 46 -8.12 9.20 -9.35
C VAL A 46 -7.10 8.13 -8.98
N ALA A 47 -6.59 7.42 -9.97
CA ALA A 47 -5.48 6.50 -9.80
C ALA A 47 -4.56 6.66 -11.01
N GLN A 48 -3.41 7.28 -10.81
CA GLN A 48 -2.40 7.48 -11.84
C GLN A 48 -1.12 6.81 -11.36
N LEU A 49 -0.66 5.83 -12.10
CA LEU A 49 0.50 5.03 -11.73
C LEU A 49 1.47 4.93 -12.91
N ASP A 50 2.72 5.31 -12.69
CA ASP A 50 3.80 5.10 -13.65
C ASP A 50 4.76 4.12 -12.99
N VAL A 51 4.48 2.83 -13.14
CA VAL A 51 5.15 1.76 -12.39
C VAL A 51 6.50 1.44 -13.00
N ARG A 52 7.48 2.24 -12.64
CA ARG A 52 8.90 2.04 -13.00
C ARG A 52 9.75 2.79 -11.99
N VAL A 53 11.00 2.44 -11.86
CA VAL A 53 11.91 3.15 -10.97
C VAL A 53 11.97 4.62 -11.40
N GLY A 54 11.71 5.52 -10.46
CA GLY A 54 11.63 6.96 -10.74
C GLY A 54 10.28 7.43 -11.23
N GLY A 55 9.35 6.52 -11.55
CA GLY A 55 7.99 6.87 -11.91
C GLY A 55 7.20 7.34 -10.71
N ARG A 56 6.12 8.07 -10.94
CA ARG A 56 5.30 8.64 -9.86
C ARG A 56 3.93 8.03 -9.83
N PHE A 57 3.31 8.06 -8.65
CA PHE A 57 1.90 7.71 -8.53
C PHE A 57 1.15 8.82 -7.80
N ARG A 58 -0.15 8.88 -8.07
CA ARG A 58 -1.08 9.79 -7.41
C ARG A 58 -2.42 9.09 -7.28
N ILE A 59 -2.92 9.00 -6.05
CA ILE A 59 -4.21 8.35 -5.77
C ILE A 59 -5.06 9.29 -4.93
N VAL A 60 -6.29 9.54 -5.38
CA VAL A 60 -7.27 10.35 -4.63
C VAL A 60 -8.41 9.45 -4.23
N PHE A 61 -8.73 9.43 -2.95
CA PHE A 61 -9.76 8.54 -2.40
C PHE A 61 -10.57 9.26 -1.31
N GLY A 62 -11.78 8.75 -1.04
CA GLY A 62 -12.60 9.27 0.04
C GLY A 62 -12.22 8.66 1.38
N GLY A 63 -12.20 9.47 2.42
CA GLY A 63 -11.91 9.03 3.78
C GLY A 63 -13.17 8.95 4.64
N PRO A 64 -13.01 8.43 5.88
CA PRO A 64 -14.14 8.33 6.82
C PRO A 64 -14.77 9.67 7.18
N ASP A 65 -14.02 10.75 6.98
CA ASP A 65 -14.52 12.12 7.24
C ASP A 65 -15.37 12.70 6.10
N GLY A 66 -15.57 11.91 5.02
CA GLY A 66 -16.32 12.37 3.86
C GLY A 66 -15.54 13.29 2.95
N LYS A 67 -14.26 13.49 3.22
CA LYS A 67 -13.39 14.36 2.41
C LYS A 67 -12.50 13.54 1.50
N ALA A 68 -12.11 14.17 0.37
CA ALA A 68 -11.15 13.54 -0.53
C ALA A 68 -9.73 13.68 0.05
N HIS A 69 -8.99 12.59 -0.02
CA HIS A 69 -7.59 12.54 0.42
C HIS A 69 -6.72 12.14 -0.76
N GLU A 70 -5.57 12.78 -0.88
CA GLU A 70 -4.64 12.49 -1.96
C GLU A 70 -3.32 12.02 -1.39
N VAL A 71 -2.79 10.92 -1.94
CA VAL A 71 -1.45 10.45 -1.62
C VAL A 71 -0.63 10.39 -2.89
N GLN A 72 0.65 10.71 -2.78
CA GLN A 72 1.60 10.71 -3.89
C GLN A 72 2.86 9.99 -3.48
N GLY A 73 3.63 9.56 -4.47
CA GLY A 73 4.92 8.97 -4.21
C GLY A 73 5.72 8.72 -5.47
N VAL A 74 6.92 8.19 -5.25
CA VAL A 74 7.87 7.84 -6.31
C VAL A 74 8.27 6.38 -6.08
N TYR A 75 8.26 5.58 -7.15
CA TYR A 75 8.73 4.20 -7.07
C TYR A 75 10.26 4.17 -6.97
N LYS A 76 10.78 3.51 -5.93
CA LYS A 76 12.21 3.35 -5.70
C LYS A 76 12.74 2.01 -6.17
N GLN A 77 11.91 0.96 -6.07
CA GLN A 77 12.23 -0.36 -6.60
C GLN A 77 10.96 -0.95 -7.22
N VAL A 78 11.12 -1.57 -8.36
CA VAL A 78 10.04 -2.27 -9.04
C VAL A 78 10.62 -3.60 -9.54
N VAL A 79 10.26 -4.69 -8.87
CA VAL A 79 10.63 -6.04 -9.28
C VAL A 79 9.32 -6.77 -9.58
N PRO A 80 8.96 -6.94 -10.85
CA PRO A 80 7.65 -7.49 -11.21
C PRO A 80 7.34 -8.79 -10.48
N ASN A 81 6.15 -8.84 -9.89
CA ASN A 81 5.62 -9.98 -9.16
C ASN A 81 6.37 -10.32 -7.86
N ARG A 82 7.33 -9.50 -7.45
CA ARG A 82 8.15 -9.80 -6.27
C ARG A 82 8.26 -8.67 -5.25
N LYS A 83 8.42 -7.41 -5.71
CA LYS A 83 8.70 -6.34 -4.76
C LYS A 83 8.35 -4.97 -5.31
N LEU A 84 7.78 -4.13 -4.46
CA LEU A 84 7.57 -2.71 -4.72
C LEU A 84 8.10 -1.93 -3.54
N VAL A 85 8.84 -0.86 -3.82
CA VAL A 85 9.23 0.12 -2.82
C VAL A 85 8.87 1.49 -3.36
N PHE A 86 8.13 2.26 -2.58
CA PHE A 86 7.73 3.60 -3.02
C PHE A 86 7.64 4.55 -1.84
N THR A 87 7.86 5.84 -2.11
CA THR A 87 7.68 6.88 -1.11
C THR A 87 6.21 7.16 -0.91
N TRP A 88 5.88 7.75 0.23
CA TRP A 88 4.50 8.03 0.63
C TRP A 88 4.44 9.45 1.15
N THR A 89 3.74 10.32 0.44
CA THR A 89 3.69 11.74 0.74
C THR A 89 2.26 12.26 0.63
N TRP A 90 1.81 12.98 1.65
CA TRP A 90 0.54 13.67 1.59
C TRP A 90 0.77 15.08 1.09
N PRO A 91 -0.05 15.62 0.16
CA PRO A 91 0.06 17.02 -0.27
C PRO A 91 -0.07 17.96 0.93
N ASN A 92 0.63 19.07 0.87
CA ASN A 92 0.69 20.06 1.95
C ASN A 92 1.41 19.57 3.20
N SER A 93 2.09 18.45 3.10
CA SER A 93 2.92 17.90 4.16
C SER A 93 4.36 18.39 4.01
N THR A 94 5.11 18.34 5.10
CA THR A 94 6.53 18.75 5.09
C THR A 94 7.42 17.57 4.69
N PRO A 95 8.65 17.85 4.17
CA PRO A 95 9.55 16.76 3.77
C PRO A 95 9.85 15.74 4.87
N GLU A 96 9.91 16.16 6.13
CA GLU A 96 10.19 15.24 7.23
C GLU A 96 9.05 14.26 7.48
N ARG A 97 7.88 14.47 6.89
CA ARG A 97 6.76 13.55 7.00
C ARG A 97 6.69 12.54 5.85
N GLU A 98 7.62 12.65 4.90
CA GLU A 98 7.70 11.65 3.84
C GLU A 98 8.09 10.31 4.45
N SER A 99 7.39 9.25 4.03
CA SER A 99 7.63 7.90 4.54
C SER A 99 7.84 6.94 3.39
N LEU A 100 8.10 5.67 3.72
CA LEU A 100 8.49 4.67 2.73
C LEU A 100 7.70 3.39 2.94
N VAL A 101 7.14 2.88 1.83
CA VAL A 101 6.40 1.61 1.84
C VAL A 101 7.20 0.57 1.06
N THR A 102 7.33 -0.61 1.66
CA THR A 102 7.96 -1.76 1.03
C THR A 102 6.98 -2.93 1.04
N ILE A 103 6.74 -3.53 -0.11
CA ILE A 103 5.86 -4.69 -0.24
C ILE A 103 6.64 -5.80 -0.92
N VAL A 104 6.67 -6.96 -0.27
CA VAL A 104 7.29 -8.17 -0.83
C VAL A 104 6.19 -9.19 -1.08
N PHE A 105 6.17 -9.71 -2.31
CA PHE A 105 5.22 -10.72 -2.76
C PHE A 105 5.97 -12.04 -2.86
N ARG A 106 5.68 -12.98 -1.96
CA ARG A 106 6.36 -14.29 -1.96
C ARG A 106 5.40 -15.39 -2.33
N GLU A 107 5.78 -16.17 -3.33
CA GLU A 107 5.03 -17.36 -3.66
C GLU A 107 5.22 -18.41 -2.58
N VAL A 108 4.12 -18.94 -2.06
CA VAL A 108 4.17 -19.99 -1.04
C VAL A 108 3.25 -21.12 -1.44
N ARG A 109 3.66 -22.34 -1.11
CA ARG A 109 2.84 -23.52 -1.31
C ARG A 109 2.12 -23.88 -0.02
N ARG A 110 0.82 -24.11 -0.14
CA ARG A 110 0.00 -24.62 0.94
C ARG A 110 -0.73 -25.85 0.43
N ASN A 111 -1.38 -26.60 1.35
CA ASN A 111 -1.96 -27.92 1.05
C ASN A 111 -2.83 -27.97 -0.20
N GLU A 112 -3.49 -26.88 -0.56
CA GLU A 112 -4.44 -26.84 -1.67
C GLU A 112 -3.96 -26.04 -2.87
N GLY A 113 -2.68 -25.73 -2.94
CA GLY A 113 -2.13 -25.02 -4.09
C GLY A 113 -1.18 -23.91 -3.73
N THR A 114 -0.93 -23.04 -4.72
CA THR A 114 0.02 -21.95 -4.61
C THR A 114 -0.73 -20.66 -4.23
N GLY A 115 -0.15 -19.91 -3.32
CA GLY A 115 -0.67 -18.60 -2.94
C GLY A 115 0.45 -17.60 -2.79
N THR A 116 0.11 -16.44 -2.26
CA THR A 116 1.06 -15.36 -2.04
C THR A 116 1.07 -14.97 -0.58
N GLU A 117 2.26 -14.90 0.00
CA GLU A 117 2.45 -14.26 1.28
C GLU A 117 2.94 -12.84 1.01
N LEU A 118 2.18 -11.86 1.48
CA LEU A 118 2.47 -10.45 1.29
C LEU A 118 3.05 -9.91 2.59
N ASP A 119 4.30 -9.43 2.52
CA ASP A 119 4.94 -8.74 3.63
C ASP A 119 4.90 -7.24 3.34
N PHE A 120 4.25 -6.51 4.22
CA PHE A 120 4.04 -5.07 4.07
C PHE A 120 4.77 -4.34 5.19
N ARG A 121 5.55 -3.31 4.81
CA ARG A 121 6.23 -2.46 5.79
C ARG A 121 6.06 -1.00 5.40
N HIS A 122 5.59 -0.19 6.32
CA HIS A 122 5.52 1.25 6.17
C HIS A 122 6.39 1.87 7.25
N GLU A 123 7.47 2.51 6.85
CA GLU A 123 8.49 3.00 7.78
C GLU A 123 8.77 4.47 7.60
N GLN A 124 9.57 5.04 8.49
CA GLN A 124 9.89 6.47 8.52
C GLN A 124 8.64 7.31 8.77
N LEU A 125 7.72 6.78 9.56
CA LEU A 125 6.51 7.50 9.94
C LEU A 125 6.85 8.58 10.96
N PHE A 126 6.15 9.69 10.89
CA PHE A 126 6.51 10.89 11.66
C PHE A 126 6.50 10.65 13.17
N ASP A 127 5.45 10.03 13.69
CA ASP A 127 5.33 9.70 15.11
C ASP A 127 4.41 8.49 15.31
N GLU A 128 4.20 8.10 16.56
CA GLU A 128 3.41 6.91 16.88
C GLU A 128 1.93 7.08 16.55
N THR A 129 1.39 8.28 16.67
CA THR A 129 0.01 8.55 16.31
C THR A 129 -0.20 8.36 14.80
N VAL A 130 0.71 8.88 14.00
CA VAL A 130 0.68 8.73 12.55
C VAL A 130 0.80 7.24 12.18
N ARG A 131 1.73 6.52 12.84
CA ARG A 131 1.88 5.08 12.61
C ARG A 131 0.59 4.33 12.89
N ASP A 132 -0.05 4.59 14.02
CA ASP A 132 -1.25 3.86 14.41
C ASP A 132 -2.42 4.16 13.47
N ASN A 133 -2.55 5.39 13.01
CA ASN A 133 -3.57 5.76 12.02
C ASN A 133 -3.34 5.04 10.69
N HIS A 134 -2.09 4.95 10.25
CA HIS A 134 -1.75 4.24 9.01
C HIS A 134 -1.96 2.72 9.17
N ARG A 135 -1.62 2.17 10.34
CA ARG A 135 -1.87 0.75 10.59
C ARG A 135 -3.36 0.42 10.44
N ARG A 136 -4.22 1.26 10.99
CA ARG A 136 -5.66 1.06 10.88
C ARG A 136 -6.12 1.12 9.42
N GLY A 137 -5.68 2.13 8.69
CA GLY A 137 -6.04 2.29 7.28
C GLY A 137 -5.53 1.14 6.42
N TRP A 138 -4.29 0.71 6.61
CA TRP A 138 -3.73 -0.41 5.84
C TRP A 138 -4.40 -1.72 6.19
N THR A 139 -4.74 -1.95 7.46
CA THR A 139 -5.46 -3.16 7.87
C THR A 139 -6.79 -3.27 7.13
N GLU A 140 -7.54 -2.17 7.06
CA GLU A 140 -8.80 -2.13 6.34
C GLU A 140 -8.61 -2.32 4.83
N SER A 141 -7.60 -1.65 4.25
CA SER A 141 -7.33 -1.74 2.82
C SER A 141 -6.93 -3.16 2.41
N LEU A 142 -6.06 -3.81 3.20
CA LEU A 142 -5.63 -5.18 2.89
C LEU A 142 -6.77 -6.19 3.03
N ALA A 143 -7.74 -5.93 3.89
CA ALA A 143 -8.94 -6.76 3.98
C ALA A 143 -9.81 -6.61 2.72
N LYS A 144 -9.94 -5.39 2.20
CA LYS A 144 -10.65 -5.15 0.95
C LYS A 144 -9.92 -5.78 -0.24
N LEU A 145 -8.59 -5.76 -0.21
CA LEU A 145 -7.80 -6.43 -1.23
C LEU A 145 -8.10 -7.93 -1.26
N GLU A 146 -8.23 -8.56 -0.09
CA GLU A 146 -8.59 -9.97 -0.01
C GLU A 146 -9.91 -10.24 -0.74
N THR A 147 -10.92 -9.44 -0.47
CA THR A 147 -12.23 -9.59 -1.13
C THR A 147 -12.11 -9.39 -2.65
N PHE A 148 -11.37 -8.37 -3.06
CA PHE A 148 -11.15 -8.10 -4.48
C PHE A 148 -10.47 -9.27 -5.19
N LEU A 149 -9.50 -9.90 -4.55
CA LEU A 149 -8.74 -11.00 -5.16
C LEU A 149 -9.55 -12.29 -5.29
N GLN A 150 -10.65 -12.41 -4.58
CA GLN A 150 -11.53 -13.58 -4.65
C GLN A 150 -12.52 -13.52 -5.81
N ASP A 151 -12.70 -12.37 -6.42
CA ASP A 151 -13.63 -12.17 -7.53
C ASP A 151 -13.05 -12.65 -8.87
#